data_a29c208c93b2261e3cbb6b166667266c
#
_entry.id   a29c208c93b2261e3cbb6b166667266c
#
_cell.length_a   1.000
_cell.length_b   1.000
_cell.length_c   1.000
_cell.angle_alpha   90.00
_cell.angle_beta   90.00
_cell.angle_gamma   90.00
#
_symmetry.space_group_name_H-M   'P 1'
#
loop_
_entity.id
_entity.type
_entity.pdbx_description
1 polymer ?
#
loop_
_entity_poly.entity_id
_entity_poly.type
_entity_poly.pdbx_seq_one_letter_code
_entity_poly.pdbx_strand_id
1 'polypeptide(L)'
;MSPRSAIAVGVLCLSLSSPALAQQEAAIEAMQDYLMFAEETAGIILPQQIDQMVFDAALFVDTRSADQHASGTIPGAVHIEWREVLDRIQEIPTDRMTILFCDTGARSSQATFALRVAGRSNVVVLQSGYGGWLRDAAYHP
;
A
#
# COMPACT_ATOMS: atom_id res chain seq x y z
N MET A 1 11.00 -70.12 24.65
CA MET A 1 11.43 -69.15 23.56
C MET A 1 10.37 -68.09 23.48
N SER A 2 10.61 -66.92 24.06
CA SER A 2 9.69 -65.74 23.99
C SER A 2 10.18 -64.79 22.93
N PRO A 3 9.31 -64.30 22.00
CA PRO A 3 9.72 -63.26 21.05
C PRO A 3 9.70 -61.87 21.79
N ARG A 4 10.82 -61.18 21.74
CA ARG A 4 10.95 -59.79 22.21
C ARG A 4 10.32 -58.86 21.18
N SER A 5 9.17 -58.27 21.51
CA SER A 5 8.57 -57.17 20.75
C SER A 5 9.43 -55.92 20.88
N ALA A 6 10.03 -55.48 19.79
CA ALA A 6 10.68 -54.22 19.68
C ALA A 6 9.65 -53.12 19.45
N ILE A 7 9.45 -52.27 20.43
CA ILE A 7 8.64 -51.03 20.30
C ILE A 7 9.51 -49.99 19.63
N ALA A 8 9.23 -49.68 18.36
CA ALA A 8 9.84 -48.56 17.66
C ALA A 8 9.20 -47.25 18.17
N VAL A 9 9.93 -46.48 18.98
CA VAL A 9 9.53 -45.12 19.36
C VAL A 9 9.84 -44.19 18.18
N GLY A 10 8.81 -43.87 17.41
CA GLY A 10 8.93 -42.83 16.38
C GLY A 10 9.03 -41.44 17.04
N VAL A 11 10.20 -40.84 16.93
CA VAL A 11 10.41 -39.46 17.32
C VAL A 11 9.77 -38.55 16.26
N LEU A 12 8.59 -38.03 16.56
CA LEU A 12 7.93 -37.01 15.75
C LEU A 12 8.64 -35.66 16.01
N CYS A 13 9.58 -35.30 15.14
CA CYS A 13 10.18 -33.98 15.14
C CYS A 13 9.16 -32.93 14.72
N LEU A 14 8.48 -32.32 15.67
CA LEU A 14 7.71 -31.11 15.49
C LEU A 14 8.71 -29.97 15.23
N SER A 15 8.90 -29.58 14.00
CA SER A 15 9.63 -28.37 13.63
C SER A 15 8.81 -27.15 14.08
N LEU A 16 9.13 -26.63 15.26
CA LEU A 16 8.59 -25.35 15.76
C LEU A 16 9.26 -24.24 14.95
N SER A 17 8.62 -23.80 13.87
CA SER A 17 9.04 -22.58 13.18
C SER A 17 8.97 -21.42 14.18
N SER A 18 10.03 -20.62 14.27
CA SER A 18 10.05 -19.41 15.09
C SER A 18 8.92 -18.48 14.63
N PRO A 19 8.17 -17.85 15.55
CA PRO A 19 7.10 -16.91 15.18
C PRO A 19 7.60 -15.77 14.27
N ALA A 20 8.85 -15.37 14.39
CA ALA A 20 9.46 -14.38 13.49
C ALA A 20 9.63 -14.89 12.06
N LEU A 21 9.98 -16.16 11.87
CA LEU A 21 10.09 -16.77 10.53
C LEU A 21 8.72 -16.91 9.89
N ALA A 22 7.71 -17.37 10.63
CA ALA A 22 6.34 -17.48 10.13
C ALA A 22 5.77 -16.11 9.71
N GLN A 23 6.09 -15.05 10.45
CA GLN A 23 5.67 -13.68 10.15
C GLN A 23 6.38 -13.15 8.88
N GLN A 24 7.64 -13.46 8.70
CA GLN A 24 8.41 -13.11 7.50
C GLN A 24 7.86 -13.86 6.26
N GLU A 25 7.58 -15.14 6.37
CA GLU A 25 7.01 -15.95 5.29
C GLU A 25 5.64 -15.40 4.85
N ALA A 26 4.75 -15.09 5.79
CA ALA A 26 3.44 -14.51 5.49
C ALA A 26 3.55 -13.13 4.80
N ALA A 27 4.50 -12.30 5.20
CA ALA A 27 4.72 -11.00 4.57
C ALA A 27 5.25 -11.16 3.13
N ILE A 28 6.16 -12.11 2.90
CA ILE A 28 6.70 -12.43 1.57
C ILE A 28 5.58 -12.95 0.67
N GLU A 29 4.76 -13.89 1.15
CA GLU A 29 3.64 -14.47 0.40
C GLU A 29 2.67 -13.38 -0.06
N ALA A 30 2.22 -12.49 0.85
CA ALA A 30 1.31 -11.40 0.52
C ALA A 30 1.89 -10.44 -0.53
N MET A 31 3.18 -10.12 -0.45
CA MET A 31 3.85 -9.28 -1.45
C MET A 31 4.01 -10.00 -2.79
N GLN A 32 4.34 -11.29 -2.79
CA GLN A 32 4.45 -12.10 -4.00
C GLN A 32 3.11 -12.23 -4.72
N ASP A 33 2.02 -12.49 -4.00
CA ASP A 33 0.67 -12.54 -4.55
C ASP A 33 0.30 -11.22 -5.21
N TYR A 34 0.56 -10.10 -4.53
CA TYR A 34 0.31 -8.78 -5.12
C TYR A 34 1.11 -8.59 -6.42
N LEU A 35 2.40 -8.87 -6.43
CA LEU A 35 3.26 -8.66 -7.60
C LEU A 35 2.91 -9.60 -8.77
N MET A 36 2.46 -10.82 -8.48
CA MET A 36 2.09 -11.82 -9.49
C MET A 36 0.78 -11.47 -10.20
N PHE A 37 -0.19 -10.92 -9.48
CA PHE A 37 -1.54 -10.66 -10.01
C PHE A 37 -1.83 -9.19 -10.30
N ALA A 38 -0.92 -8.27 -9.97
CA ALA A 38 -1.09 -6.85 -10.29
C ALA A 38 -0.98 -6.63 -11.80
N GLU A 39 -1.92 -5.89 -12.37
CA GLU A 39 -1.81 -5.40 -13.75
C GLU A 39 -0.65 -4.40 -13.86
N GLU A 40 -0.07 -4.26 -15.05
CA GLU A 40 1.12 -3.42 -15.30
C GLU A 40 0.93 -1.96 -14.88
N THR A 41 -0.29 -1.44 -15.03
CA THR A 41 -0.66 -0.07 -14.64
C THR A 41 -1.33 0.03 -13.27
N ALA A 42 -1.41 -1.09 -12.54
CA ALA A 42 -2.10 -1.13 -11.25
C ALA A 42 -1.46 -0.17 -10.24
N GLY A 43 -2.32 0.59 -9.57
CA GLY A 43 -1.89 1.48 -8.49
C GLY A 43 -1.20 2.77 -8.94
N ILE A 44 -1.29 3.16 -10.22
CA ILE A 44 -0.70 4.39 -10.75
C ILE A 44 -1.77 5.23 -11.44
N ILE A 45 -1.74 6.54 -11.21
CA ILE A 45 -2.52 7.52 -11.97
C ILE A 45 -1.59 8.66 -12.44
N LEU A 46 -1.74 9.07 -13.69
CA LEU A 46 -1.00 10.21 -14.25
C LEU A 46 -1.69 11.54 -13.91
N PRO A 47 -0.96 12.64 -13.72
CA PRO A 47 -1.58 13.95 -13.51
C PRO A 47 -2.57 14.31 -14.62
N GLN A 48 -2.26 13.99 -15.87
CA GLN A 48 -3.12 14.26 -17.04
C GLN A 48 -4.46 13.49 -17.03
N GLN A 49 -4.56 12.43 -16.23
CA GLN A 49 -5.80 11.66 -16.05
C GLN A 49 -6.72 12.25 -14.97
N ILE A 50 -6.27 13.26 -14.23
CA ILE A 50 -7.05 13.94 -13.22
C ILE A 50 -7.79 15.09 -13.86
N ASP A 51 -8.93 14.75 -14.47
CA ASP A 51 -9.93 15.74 -14.91
C ASP A 51 -10.85 16.15 -13.74
N GLN A 52 -11.80 17.03 -14.01
CA GLN A 52 -12.72 17.49 -12.98
C GLN A 52 -13.53 16.34 -12.36
N MET A 53 -13.96 15.36 -13.15
CA MET A 53 -14.76 14.23 -12.66
C MET A 53 -13.94 13.33 -11.71
N VAL A 54 -12.70 13.03 -12.06
CA VAL A 54 -11.79 12.28 -11.20
C VAL A 54 -11.46 13.08 -9.94
N PHE A 55 -11.21 14.39 -10.09
CA PHE A 55 -10.91 15.27 -8.96
C PHE A 55 -12.04 15.29 -7.92
N ASP A 56 -13.28 15.46 -8.39
CA ASP A 56 -14.45 15.55 -7.52
C ASP A 56 -14.81 14.20 -6.85
N ALA A 57 -14.51 13.07 -7.50
CA ALA A 57 -14.86 11.75 -7.01
C ALA A 57 -13.78 11.13 -6.10
N ALA A 58 -12.51 11.45 -6.28
CA ALA A 58 -11.41 10.83 -5.56
C ALA A 58 -11.18 11.45 -4.18
N LEU A 59 -10.57 10.67 -3.28
CA LEU A 59 -9.93 11.19 -2.08
C LEU A 59 -8.45 11.41 -2.38
N PHE A 60 -7.94 12.60 -2.13
CA PHE A 60 -6.51 12.89 -2.18
C PHE A 60 -5.89 12.78 -0.80
N VAL A 61 -4.75 12.09 -0.69
CA VAL A 61 -3.99 11.93 0.55
C VAL A 61 -2.59 12.47 0.35
N ASP A 62 -2.29 13.55 1.05
CA ASP A 62 -0.95 14.12 1.11
C ASP A 62 -0.10 13.33 2.11
N THR A 63 0.92 12.65 1.61
CA THR A 63 1.78 11.79 2.42
C THR A 63 3.10 12.44 2.82
N ARG A 64 3.23 13.76 2.60
CA ARG A 64 4.40 14.55 2.99
C ARG A 64 4.39 14.87 4.48
N SER A 65 5.38 15.63 4.94
CA SER A 65 5.39 16.13 6.31
C SER A 65 4.27 17.14 6.56
N ALA A 66 3.91 17.35 7.84
CA ALA A 66 2.88 18.31 8.23
C ALA A 66 3.22 19.73 7.76
N ASP A 67 4.49 20.13 7.83
CA ASP A 67 4.94 21.46 7.39
C ASP A 67 4.79 21.63 5.86
N GLN A 68 5.09 20.61 5.09
CA GLN A 68 4.90 20.63 3.64
C GLN A 68 3.42 20.70 3.26
N HIS A 69 2.58 19.93 3.94
CA HIS A 69 1.12 20.00 3.76
C HIS A 69 0.59 21.41 4.08
N ALA A 70 1.01 21.98 5.21
CA ALA A 70 0.58 23.30 5.64
C ALA A 70 1.04 24.43 4.70
N SER A 71 2.19 24.26 4.04
CA SER A 71 2.72 25.25 3.09
C SER A 71 2.06 25.21 1.70
N GLY A 72 1.24 24.20 1.43
CA GLY A 72 0.46 24.06 0.19
C GLY A 72 0.24 22.60 -0.17
N THR A 73 -0.96 22.27 -0.62
CA THR A 73 -1.38 20.91 -0.95
C THR A 73 -2.39 20.92 -2.09
N ILE A 74 -2.76 19.75 -2.61
CA ILE A 74 -3.90 19.61 -3.52
C ILE A 74 -5.18 19.97 -2.73
N PRO A 75 -6.03 20.86 -3.24
CA PRO A 75 -7.23 21.30 -2.53
C PRO A 75 -8.11 20.12 -2.10
N GLY A 76 -8.50 20.10 -0.82
CA GLY A 76 -9.32 19.03 -0.23
C GLY A 76 -8.54 17.77 0.17
N ALA A 77 -7.22 17.73 -0.02
CA ALA A 77 -6.42 16.60 0.41
C ALA A 77 -6.38 16.46 1.94
N VAL A 78 -6.52 15.23 2.43
CA VAL A 78 -6.26 14.90 3.84
C VAL A 78 -4.79 14.60 4.04
N HIS A 79 -4.27 14.91 5.23
CA HIS A 79 -2.88 14.66 5.57
C HIS A 79 -2.74 13.33 6.33
N ILE A 80 -1.99 12.40 5.74
CA ILE A 80 -1.56 11.15 6.40
C ILE A 80 -0.10 10.92 5.98
N GLU A 81 0.84 11.16 6.86
CA GLU A 81 2.27 10.99 6.59
C GLU A 81 2.55 9.55 6.13
N TRP A 82 3.43 9.34 5.16
CA TRP A 82 3.57 8.06 4.45
C TRP A 82 3.87 6.85 5.35
N ARG A 83 4.48 7.04 6.51
CA ARG A 83 4.75 5.99 7.51
C ARG A 83 3.54 5.65 8.37
N GLU A 84 2.54 6.52 8.42
CA GLU A 84 1.33 6.37 9.24
C GLU A 84 0.16 5.71 8.48
N VAL A 85 0.29 5.48 7.16
CA VAL A 85 -0.84 5.04 6.32
C VAL A 85 -1.41 3.69 6.74
N LEU A 86 -0.59 2.77 7.25
CA LEU A 86 -1.07 1.46 7.74
C LEU A 86 -1.73 1.58 9.10
N ASP A 87 -1.20 2.40 10.00
CA ASP A 87 -1.82 2.65 11.32
C ASP A 87 -3.16 3.36 11.18
N ARG A 88 -3.29 4.21 10.15
CA ARG A 88 -4.49 5.00 9.85
C ARG A 88 -5.30 4.44 8.67
N ILE A 89 -5.14 3.17 8.35
CA ILE A 89 -5.79 2.52 7.20
C ILE A 89 -7.32 2.63 7.22
N GLN A 90 -7.93 2.78 8.39
CA GLN A 90 -9.37 2.94 8.54
C GLN A 90 -9.89 4.31 8.04
N GLU A 91 -9.01 5.30 7.90
CA GLU A 91 -9.35 6.60 7.33
C GLU A 91 -9.38 6.58 5.79
N ILE A 92 -8.86 5.51 5.18
CA ILE A 92 -8.81 5.32 3.74
C ILE A 92 -10.04 4.53 3.32
N PRO A 93 -10.99 5.13 2.56
CA PRO A 93 -12.22 4.46 2.13
C PRO A 93 -11.92 3.30 1.18
N THR A 94 -12.87 2.37 1.07
CA THR A 94 -12.78 1.21 0.15
C THR A 94 -13.69 1.35 -1.07
N ASP A 95 -14.59 2.31 -1.07
CA ASP A 95 -15.68 2.50 -2.03
C ASP A 95 -15.40 3.58 -3.09
N ARG A 96 -14.26 4.28 -2.98
CA ARG A 96 -13.84 5.28 -3.98
C ARG A 96 -12.33 5.26 -4.18
N MET A 97 -11.90 5.77 -5.33
CA MET A 97 -10.47 5.94 -5.62
C MET A 97 -9.82 6.85 -4.58
N THR A 98 -8.68 6.41 -4.08
CA THR A 98 -7.84 7.21 -3.16
C THR A 98 -6.48 7.42 -3.81
N ILE A 99 -6.11 8.68 -4.02
CA ILE A 99 -4.89 9.10 -4.71
C ILE A 99 -3.88 9.60 -3.68
N LEU A 100 -2.82 8.83 -3.46
CA LEU A 100 -1.71 9.21 -2.59
C LEU A 100 -0.68 10.02 -3.37
N PHE A 101 -0.15 11.08 -2.77
CA PHE A 101 0.94 11.84 -3.35
C PHE A 101 1.94 12.32 -2.29
N CYS A 102 3.19 12.46 -2.71
CA CYS A 102 4.24 13.23 -2.04
C CYS A 102 4.81 14.24 -3.05
N ASP A 103 6.00 14.75 -2.86
CA ASP A 103 6.57 15.74 -3.81
C ASP A 103 6.79 15.16 -5.20
N THR A 104 7.33 13.93 -5.29
CA THR A 104 7.78 13.28 -6.55
C THR A 104 7.08 11.96 -6.85
N GLY A 105 6.29 11.43 -5.93
CA GLY A 105 5.70 10.09 -6.02
C GLY A 105 6.51 8.98 -5.32
N ALA A 106 7.78 9.21 -4.99
CA ALA A 106 8.67 8.15 -4.49
C ALA A 106 8.27 7.56 -3.14
N ARG A 107 7.87 8.38 -2.16
CA ARG A 107 7.40 7.91 -0.83
C ARG A 107 5.96 7.43 -0.90
N SER A 108 5.12 8.15 -1.62
CA SER A 108 3.72 7.75 -1.80
C SER A 108 3.57 6.44 -2.56
N SER A 109 4.49 6.07 -3.45
CA SER A 109 4.47 4.74 -4.09
C SER A 109 4.74 3.60 -3.11
N GLN A 110 5.63 3.79 -2.13
CA GLN A 110 5.85 2.81 -1.08
C GLN A 110 4.61 2.66 -0.17
N ALA A 111 3.99 3.77 0.21
CA ALA A 111 2.74 3.78 0.96
C ALA A 111 1.59 3.11 0.17
N THR A 112 1.47 3.41 -1.12
CA THR A 112 0.49 2.78 -2.02
C THR A 112 0.71 1.28 -2.12
N PHE A 113 1.94 0.82 -2.33
CA PHE A 113 2.25 -0.61 -2.36
C PHE A 113 1.83 -1.30 -1.05
N ALA A 114 2.21 -0.75 0.10
CA ALA A 114 1.85 -1.30 1.40
C ALA A 114 0.33 -1.41 1.61
N LEU A 115 -0.42 -0.35 1.26
CA LEU A 115 -1.88 -0.34 1.34
C LEU A 115 -2.53 -1.35 0.39
N ARG A 116 -2.01 -1.49 -0.83
CA ARG A 116 -2.54 -2.45 -1.80
C ARG A 116 -2.27 -3.89 -1.39
N VAL A 117 -1.09 -4.21 -0.86
CA VAL A 117 -0.79 -5.51 -0.24
C VAL A 117 -1.72 -5.77 0.95
N ALA A 118 -2.08 -4.74 1.72
CA ALA A 118 -3.07 -4.82 2.81
C ALA A 118 -4.54 -4.86 2.33
N GLY A 119 -4.79 -5.00 1.01
CA GLY A 119 -6.13 -5.19 0.43
C GLY A 119 -6.85 -3.91 -0.01
N ARG A 120 -6.20 -2.74 0.00
CA ARG A 120 -6.75 -1.48 -0.50
C ARG A 120 -6.52 -1.34 -2.01
N SER A 121 -7.20 -2.14 -2.83
CA SER A 121 -7.03 -2.16 -4.30
C SER A 121 -7.45 -0.84 -5.00
N ASN A 122 -8.26 -0.01 -4.34
CA ASN A 122 -8.71 1.30 -4.80
C ASN A 122 -7.68 2.44 -4.60
N VAL A 123 -6.53 2.14 -3.99
CA VAL A 123 -5.47 3.14 -3.74
C VAL A 123 -4.50 3.17 -4.92
N VAL A 124 -4.21 4.39 -5.39
CA VAL A 124 -3.26 4.64 -6.47
C VAL A 124 -2.26 5.73 -6.07
N VAL A 125 -1.06 5.69 -6.64
CA VAL A 125 -0.08 6.76 -6.48
C VAL A 125 -0.18 7.76 -7.63
N LEU A 126 -0.14 9.04 -7.31
CA LEU A 126 0.02 10.09 -8.31
C LEU A 126 1.45 10.10 -8.83
N GLN A 127 1.64 9.72 -10.08
CA GLN A 127 2.95 9.76 -10.73
C GLN A 127 3.48 11.21 -10.76
N SER A 128 4.76 11.37 -10.44
CA SER A 128 5.42 12.68 -10.30
C SER A 128 4.89 13.56 -9.15
N GLY A 129 3.97 13.04 -8.32
CA GLY A 129 3.50 13.65 -7.08
C GLY A 129 2.92 15.05 -7.22
N TYR A 130 3.04 15.83 -6.15
CA TYR A 130 2.54 17.21 -6.10
C TYR A 130 3.15 18.11 -7.17
N GLY A 131 4.46 17.95 -7.44
CA GLY A 131 5.12 18.69 -8.50
C GLY A 131 4.58 18.36 -9.90
N GLY A 132 4.23 17.11 -10.15
CA GLY A 132 3.57 16.67 -11.38
C GLY A 132 2.16 17.23 -11.51
N TRP A 133 1.39 17.20 -10.42
CA TRP A 133 0.04 17.79 -10.42
C TRP A 133 0.06 19.27 -10.76
N LEU A 134 0.95 20.05 -10.13
CA LEU A 134 1.08 21.49 -10.40
C LEU A 134 1.38 21.84 -11.87
N ARG A 135 2.14 20.97 -12.58
CA ARG A 135 2.54 21.23 -13.96
C ARG A 135 1.58 20.68 -14.99
N ASP A 136 1.06 19.47 -14.75
CA ASP A 136 0.57 18.59 -15.80
C ASP A 136 -0.87 18.10 -15.57
N ALA A 137 -1.52 18.44 -14.43
CA ALA A 137 -2.89 18.00 -14.19
C ALA A 137 -3.86 18.63 -15.21
N ALA A 138 -4.80 17.81 -15.68
CA ALA A 138 -5.81 18.24 -16.62
C ALA A 138 -6.83 19.24 -16.01
N TYR A 139 -6.95 19.22 -14.68
CA TYR A 139 -7.86 20.10 -13.93
C TYR A 139 -7.19 20.66 -12.67
N HIS A 140 -7.41 21.93 -12.41
CA HIS A 140 -7.08 22.63 -11.17
C HIS A 140 -8.32 23.39 -10.71
N PRO A 141 -8.82 23.16 -9.46
CA PRO A 141 -9.98 23.87 -8.92
C PRO A 141 -9.69 25.33 -8.60
#